data_081bd53ce179dca9a49fc852b1d1360d
#
_entry.id   081bd53ce179dca9a49fc852b1d1360d
#
_cell.length_a   1.000
_cell.length_b   1.000
_cell.length_c   1.000
_cell.angle_alpha   90.00
_cell.angle_beta   90.00
_cell.angle_gamma   90.00
#
_symmetry.space_group_name_H-M   'P 1'
#
loop_
_entity.id
_entity.type
_entity.pdbx_description
1 polymer ?
#
loop_
_entity_poly.entity_id
_entity_poly.type
_entity_poly.pdbx_seq_one_letter_code
_entity_poly.pdbx_strand_id
1 'polypeptide(L)'
;DASGAIVPLYTNISADRTLSVDDILNYYKLSTIAKSGNQEIEIFQIFKDRPMEYATVGWVAVGDLACNVFVPYYPMLIDAMYEGYQAGTPEVQFTSEKPTDGLFYPYSKRSYNRETGEVTTTDGYRILPEGWEKSYYWSFEILNDYVRYFVKEDGSPMVNDADKTYIKAKLNALQQEFYKDFVSMNTLQASKNARALATENGASMAKAAQKTAQELISYVQGSGTLTRADAIYTLWLQEGSPKAKSAAMPFAYVASGDYFYEAVLWAAENGIVSGVDAKTFSPDAPCTRAQAAVIAYRTAKSPAADAEGYL
;
A
#
# COMPACT_ATOMS: atom_id res chain seq x y z
N ASP A 1 -3.38 -14.14 34.06
CA ASP A 1 -2.48 -13.00 34.23
C ASP A 1 -1.38 -13.28 35.26
N ALA A 2 -0.50 -12.35 35.51
CA ALA A 2 0.61 -12.52 36.46
C ALA A 2 0.17 -12.78 37.91
N SER A 3 -1.10 -12.55 38.25
CA SER A 3 -1.70 -12.84 39.55
C SER A 3 -2.29 -14.25 39.64
N GLY A 4 -2.25 -15.03 38.59
CA GLY A 4 -2.90 -16.34 38.50
C GLY A 4 -4.43 -16.27 38.29
N ALA A 5 -4.99 -15.07 38.09
CA ALA A 5 -6.41 -14.92 37.78
C ALA A 5 -6.71 -15.44 36.34
N ILE A 6 -7.83 -16.14 36.22
CA ILE A 6 -8.32 -16.56 34.90
C ILE A 6 -8.85 -15.31 34.19
N VAL A 7 -8.12 -14.88 33.15
CA VAL A 7 -8.58 -13.79 32.28
C VAL A 7 -9.50 -14.40 31.23
N PRO A 8 -10.71 -13.88 31.03
CA PRO A 8 -11.57 -14.37 29.97
C PRO A 8 -10.90 -14.20 28.59
N LEU A 9 -11.03 -15.21 27.74
CA LEU A 9 -10.47 -15.22 26.38
C LEU A 9 -11.05 -14.11 25.48
N TYR A 10 -12.18 -13.56 25.87
CA TYR A 10 -12.86 -12.47 25.15
C TYR A 10 -13.57 -11.55 26.14
N THR A 11 -13.71 -10.31 25.73
CA THR A 11 -14.52 -9.30 26.44
C THR A 11 -15.55 -8.75 25.46
N ASN A 12 -16.80 -8.69 25.89
CA ASN A 12 -17.83 -8.00 25.12
C ASN A 12 -17.60 -6.49 25.24
N ILE A 13 -17.31 -5.85 24.12
CA ILE A 13 -17.16 -4.42 24.02
C ILE A 13 -18.33 -3.88 23.22
N SER A 14 -19.04 -2.90 23.79
CA SER A 14 -20.02 -2.13 23.03
C SER A 14 -19.28 -1.04 22.25
N ALA A 15 -19.49 -1.01 20.94
CA ALA A 15 -18.98 0.09 20.12
C ALA A 15 -19.71 1.38 20.49
N ASP A 16 -18.99 2.48 20.55
CA ASP A 16 -19.53 3.82 20.81
C ASP A 16 -20.25 4.41 19.57
N ARG A 17 -20.05 3.77 18.41
CA ARG A 17 -20.67 4.12 17.13
C ARG A 17 -20.84 2.88 16.25
N THR A 18 -21.60 3.00 15.19
CA THR A 18 -21.65 1.99 14.13
C THR A 18 -20.31 1.95 13.39
N LEU A 19 -19.70 0.79 13.31
CA LEU A 19 -18.45 0.59 12.56
C LEU A 19 -18.77 0.48 11.07
N SER A 20 -18.00 1.20 10.27
CA SER A 20 -18.00 1.06 8.81
C SER A 20 -17.16 -0.16 8.39
N VAL A 21 -17.27 -0.56 7.13
CA VAL A 21 -16.38 -1.58 6.56
C VAL A 21 -14.93 -1.10 6.60
N ASP A 22 -14.69 0.17 6.30
CA ASP A 22 -13.35 0.78 6.36
C ASP A 22 -12.73 0.70 7.75
N ASP A 23 -13.50 0.92 8.82
CA ASP A 23 -13.03 0.74 10.19
C ASP A 23 -12.55 -0.69 10.44
N ILE A 24 -13.29 -1.68 9.96
CA ILE A 24 -12.95 -3.11 10.13
C ILE A 24 -11.70 -3.45 9.32
N LEU A 25 -11.63 -3.04 8.04
CA LEU A 25 -10.47 -3.31 7.19
C LEU A 25 -9.19 -2.67 7.78
N ASN A 26 -9.28 -1.43 8.26
CA ASN A 26 -8.15 -0.73 8.88
C ASN A 26 -7.74 -1.36 10.22
N TYR A 27 -8.68 -1.92 10.98
CA TYR A 27 -8.37 -2.63 12.22
C TYR A 27 -7.44 -3.82 11.97
N TYR A 28 -7.68 -4.60 10.89
CA TYR A 28 -6.81 -5.73 10.55
C TYR A 28 -5.43 -5.33 10.03
N LYS A 29 -5.24 -4.07 9.60
CA LYS A 29 -3.93 -3.53 9.20
C LYS A 29 -3.09 -3.01 10.37
N LEU A 30 -3.61 -3.00 11.61
CA LEU A 30 -2.85 -2.59 12.78
C LEU A 30 -1.66 -3.53 13.02
N SER A 31 -0.52 -2.97 13.40
CA SER A 31 0.73 -3.72 13.62
C SER A 31 0.62 -4.83 14.68
N THR A 32 -0.37 -4.74 15.57
CA THR A 32 -0.66 -5.77 16.58
C THR A 32 -1.36 -6.99 15.99
N ILE A 33 -2.00 -6.85 14.83
CA ILE A 33 -2.78 -7.89 14.15
C ILE A 33 -2.07 -8.31 12.85
N ALA A 34 -1.67 -7.33 12.03
CA ALA A 34 -0.93 -7.56 10.80
C ALA A 34 0.50 -8.01 11.12
N LYS A 35 0.73 -9.31 11.12
CA LYS A 35 2.04 -9.93 11.35
C LYS A 35 2.56 -10.54 10.05
N SER A 36 3.86 -10.60 9.89
CA SER A 36 4.53 -11.19 8.71
C SER A 36 4.19 -12.66 8.45
N GLY A 37 3.60 -13.35 9.41
CA GLY A 37 3.13 -14.73 9.25
C GLY A 37 1.69 -14.86 8.76
N ASN A 38 0.96 -13.76 8.59
CA ASN A 38 -0.40 -13.78 8.08
C ASN A 38 -0.33 -13.75 6.55
N GLN A 39 -0.65 -14.86 5.91
CA GLN A 39 -0.52 -15.01 4.45
C GLN A 39 -1.81 -14.66 3.71
N GLU A 40 -2.94 -14.67 4.40
CA GLU A 40 -4.25 -14.40 3.83
C GLU A 40 -5.23 -13.97 4.92
N ILE A 41 -6.07 -12.99 4.61
CA ILE A 41 -7.25 -12.65 5.44
C ILE A 41 -8.44 -12.44 4.53
N GLU A 42 -9.54 -13.08 4.95
CA GLU A 42 -10.85 -12.90 4.36
C GLU A 42 -11.81 -12.33 5.40
N ILE A 43 -12.51 -11.27 5.04
CA ILE A 43 -13.55 -10.64 5.86
C ILE A 43 -14.87 -10.70 5.10
N PHE A 44 -15.87 -11.35 5.68
CA PHE A 44 -17.17 -11.48 5.05
C PHE A 44 -18.14 -10.43 5.58
N GLN A 45 -18.60 -9.56 4.67
CA GLN A 45 -19.67 -8.62 4.91
C GLN A 45 -20.98 -9.22 4.46
N ILE A 46 -21.97 -9.30 5.36
CA ILE A 46 -23.27 -9.96 5.10
C ILE A 46 -24.37 -8.91 5.07
N PHE A 47 -25.15 -8.91 4.00
CA PHE A 47 -26.30 -8.05 3.76
C PHE A 47 -27.58 -8.86 3.87
N LYS A 48 -28.33 -8.67 4.96
CA LYS A 48 -29.55 -9.47 5.27
C LYS A 48 -30.69 -9.22 4.31
N ASP A 49 -30.72 -8.05 3.66
CA ASP A 49 -31.84 -7.61 2.83
C ASP A 49 -31.56 -7.78 1.32
N ARG A 50 -30.55 -8.59 0.97
CA ARG A 50 -30.18 -8.83 -0.43
C ARG A 50 -30.48 -10.28 -0.85
N PRO A 51 -30.73 -10.50 -2.16
CA PRO A 51 -30.73 -11.85 -2.72
C PRO A 51 -29.44 -12.60 -2.38
N MET A 52 -29.54 -13.93 -2.25
CA MET A 52 -28.43 -14.78 -1.76
C MET A 52 -27.12 -14.55 -2.57
N GLU A 53 -27.21 -14.38 -3.86
CA GLU A 53 -26.08 -14.19 -4.76
C GLU A 53 -25.30 -12.90 -4.46
N TYR A 54 -25.95 -11.91 -3.86
CA TYR A 54 -25.39 -10.61 -3.51
C TYR A 54 -25.31 -10.37 -2.00
N ALA A 55 -25.78 -11.35 -1.22
CA ALA A 55 -25.88 -11.18 0.23
C ALA A 55 -24.53 -11.18 0.93
N THR A 56 -23.50 -11.73 0.32
CA THR A 56 -22.16 -11.83 0.91
C THR A 56 -21.12 -11.20 0.01
N VAL A 57 -20.26 -10.40 0.61
CA VAL A 57 -19.05 -9.87 -0.01
C VAL A 57 -17.86 -10.36 0.79
N GLY A 58 -16.90 -10.98 0.11
CA GLY A 58 -15.60 -11.31 0.66
C GLY A 58 -14.61 -10.19 0.36
N TRP A 59 -14.04 -9.59 1.40
CA TRP A 59 -12.92 -8.68 1.31
C TRP A 59 -11.65 -9.49 1.53
N VAL A 60 -10.85 -9.64 0.47
CA VAL A 60 -9.70 -10.55 0.44
C VAL A 60 -8.40 -9.76 0.36
N ALA A 61 -7.48 -10.04 1.27
CA ALA A 61 -6.10 -9.59 1.18
C ALA A 61 -5.16 -10.78 1.28
N VAL A 62 -4.21 -10.89 0.35
CA VAL A 62 -3.24 -11.99 0.26
C VAL A 62 -1.83 -11.44 0.42
N GLY A 63 -1.02 -12.07 1.25
CA GLY A 63 0.28 -11.58 1.70
C GLY A 63 0.21 -10.80 3.01
N ASP A 64 1.32 -10.20 3.43
CA ASP A 64 1.38 -9.42 4.67
C ASP A 64 0.43 -8.21 4.60
N LEU A 65 -0.33 -8.00 5.66
CA LEU A 65 -1.41 -7.02 5.71
C LEU A 65 -0.97 -5.58 6.01
N ALA A 66 0.21 -5.38 6.55
CA ALA A 66 0.65 -4.06 7.01
C ALA A 66 0.70 -3.05 5.86
N CYS A 67 1.10 -3.51 4.67
CA CYS A 67 1.10 -2.74 3.44
C CYS A 67 0.31 -3.50 2.36
N ASN A 68 -1.00 -3.61 2.53
CA ASN A 68 -1.89 -4.34 1.63
C ASN A 68 -3.22 -3.62 1.46
N VAL A 69 -4.03 -4.09 0.51
CA VAL A 69 -5.41 -3.66 0.28
C VAL A 69 -6.32 -4.87 0.25
N PHE A 70 -7.57 -4.67 0.62
CA PHE A 70 -8.60 -5.68 0.53
C PHE A 70 -9.38 -5.52 -0.76
N VAL A 71 -9.40 -6.56 -1.57
CA VAL A 71 -10.17 -6.61 -2.83
C VAL A 71 -11.54 -7.23 -2.56
N PRO A 72 -12.64 -6.56 -2.93
CA PRO A 72 -13.98 -7.10 -2.72
C PRO A 72 -14.39 -8.06 -3.83
N TYR A 73 -14.98 -9.18 -3.44
CA TYR A 73 -15.57 -10.18 -4.32
C TYR A 73 -16.98 -10.56 -3.88
N TYR A 74 -17.81 -10.93 -4.84
CA TYR A 74 -19.07 -11.62 -4.59
C TYR A 74 -18.88 -13.14 -4.74
N PRO A 75 -18.57 -13.89 -3.66
CA PRO A 75 -18.15 -15.28 -3.75
C PRO A 75 -19.19 -16.21 -4.36
N MET A 76 -20.50 -15.85 -4.27
CA MET A 76 -21.60 -16.63 -4.87
C MET A 76 -21.87 -16.26 -6.34
N LEU A 77 -21.19 -15.24 -6.86
CA LEU A 77 -21.49 -14.70 -8.18
C LEU A 77 -20.32 -14.81 -9.17
N ILE A 78 -19.07 -14.76 -8.70
CA ILE A 78 -17.90 -14.81 -9.58
C ILE A 78 -17.67 -16.22 -10.14
N ASP A 79 -17.16 -16.31 -11.37
CA ASP A 79 -16.78 -17.57 -12.01
C ASP A 79 -15.32 -17.91 -11.83
N ALA A 80 -14.47 -16.89 -11.59
CA ALA A 80 -13.04 -17.06 -11.38
C ALA A 80 -12.48 -15.92 -10.53
N MET A 81 -11.38 -16.22 -9.84
CA MET A 81 -10.53 -15.22 -9.19
C MET A 81 -9.49 -14.68 -10.17
N TYR A 82 -8.87 -13.55 -9.82
CA TYR A 82 -7.78 -12.98 -10.59
C TYR A 82 -6.62 -13.98 -10.75
N GLU A 83 -6.10 -14.11 -11.96
CA GLU A 83 -5.02 -15.07 -12.29
C GLU A 83 -3.75 -14.91 -11.45
N GLY A 84 -3.43 -13.68 -11.02
CA GLY A 84 -2.29 -13.40 -10.16
C GLY A 84 -2.32 -14.10 -8.80
N TYR A 85 -3.51 -14.50 -8.31
CA TYR A 85 -3.61 -15.33 -7.10
C TYR A 85 -3.22 -16.80 -7.34
N GLN A 86 -3.31 -17.25 -8.59
CA GLN A 86 -2.99 -18.62 -9.00
C GLN A 86 -1.56 -18.75 -9.54
N ALA A 87 -0.88 -17.63 -9.75
CA ALA A 87 0.51 -17.66 -10.16
C ALA A 87 1.33 -18.43 -9.11
N GLY A 88 1.90 -19.55 -9.52
CA GLY A 88 2.64 -20.42 -8.64
C GLY A 88 3.71 -19.66 -7.86
N THR A 89 3.84 -19.96 -6.59
CA THR A 89 4.91 -19.43 -5.74
C THR A 89 6.19 -20.19 -6.07
N PRO A 90 7.13 -19.59 -6.82
CA PRO A 90 8.46 -20.21 -6.97
C PRO A 90 9.10 -20.35 -5.59
N GLU A 91 9.88 -21.39 -5.41
CA GLU A 91 10.55 -21.66 -4.15
C GLU A 91 11.55 -20.55 -3.81
N VAL A 92 11.37 -19.92 -2.65
CA VAL A 92 12.31 -18.93 -2.14
C VAL A 92 13.57 -19.63 -1.66
N GLN A 93 14.69 -19.26 -2.24
CA GLN A 93 15.98 -19.82 -1.88
C GLN A 93 16.57 -19.10 -0.65
N PHE A 94 17.25 -19.89 0.19
CA PHE A 94 18.03 -19.36 1.31
C PHE A 94 19.50 -19.70 1.08
N THR A 95 20.37 -18.74 1.31
CA THR A 95 21.82 -18.91 1.30
C THR A 95 22.46 -18.27 2.51
N SER A 96 23.54 -18.85 3.03
CA SER A 96 24.35 -18.24 4.09
C SER A 96 25.32 -17.18 3.57
N GLU A 97 25.61 -17.19 2.27
CA GLU A 97 26.50 -16.22 1.63
C GLU A 97 25.67 -15.10 0.99
N LYS A 98 26.18 -13.87 1.05
CA LYS A 98 25.54 -12.70 0.44
C LYS A 98 25.52 -12.85 -1.08
N PRO A 99 24.33 -12.88 -1.73
CA PRO A 99 24.24 -12.91 -3.18
C PRO A 99 24.90 -11.68 -3.82
N THR A 100 25.42 -11.86 -5.02
CA THR A 100 26.05 -10.80 -5.82
C THR A 100 25.08 -10.15 -6.82
N ASP A 101 23.95 -10.81 -7.08
CA ASP A 101 22.93 -10.38 -8.05
C ASP A 101 21.52 -10.78 -7.57
N GLY A 102 20.52 -10.30 -8.27
CA GLY A 102 19.11 -10.54 -7.95
C GLY A 102 18.57 -9.71 -6.79
N LEU A 103 17.31 -9.96 -6.45
CA LEU A 103 16.67 -9.38 -5.27
C LEU A 103 16.85 -10.30 -4.09
N PHE A 104 17.47 -9.80 -3.04
CA PHE A 104 17.69 -10.54 -1.79
C PHE A 104 17.66 -9.60 -0.59
N TYR A 105 17.46 -10.18 0.59
CA TYR A 105 17.53 -9.44 1.85
C TYR A 105 18.08 -10.31 2.98
N PRO A 106 18.67 -9.70 4.03
CA PRO A 106 19.11 -10.43 5.22
C PRO A 106 17.93 -11.17 5.88
N TYR A 107 18.12 -12.42 6.17
CA TYR A 107 17.10 -13.27 6.76
C TYR A 107 17.70 -14.28 7.72
N SER A 108 17.11 -14.38 8.92
CA SER A 108 17.49 -15.38 9.90
C SER A 108 16.53 -16.56 9.86
N LYS A 109 16.98 -17.67 9.26
CA LYS A 109 16.19 -18.90 9.17
C LYS A 109 16.14 -19.58 10.53
N ARG A 110 14.94 -19.74 11.08
CA ARG A 110 14.72 -20.53 12.29
C ARG A 110 14.30 -21.95 11.92
N SER A 111 14.99 -22.91 12.49
CA SER A 111 14.65 -24.32 12.37
C SER A 111 14.30 -24.88 13.75
N TYR A 112 13.22 -25.63 13.83
CA TYR A 112 12.75 -26.25 15.06
C TYR A 112 12.88 -27.79 14.94
N ASN A 113 13.65 -28.37 15.81
CA ASN A 113 13.72 -29.81 15.93
C ASN A 113 12.56 -30.33 16.79
N ARG A 114 11.63 -31.05 16.20
CA ARG A 114 10.43 -31.55 16.90
C ARG A 114 10.72 -32.62 17.94
N GLU A 115 11.81 -33.33 17.79
CA GLU A 115 12.18 -34.43 18.72
C GLU A 115 12.92 -33.90 19.95
N THR A 116 13.80 -32.93 19.77
CA THR A 116 14.62 -32.36 20.86
C THR A 116 14.05 -31.09 21.45
N GLY A 117 13.11 -30.45 20.78
CA GLY A 117 12.61 -29.11 21.15
C GLY A 117 13.62 -27.99 20.86
N GLU A 118 14.74 -28.29 20.25
CA GLU A 118 15.82 -27.35 19.99
C GLU A 118 15.43 -26.39 18.86
N VAL A 119 15.73 -25.09 19.07
CA VAL A 119 15.58 -24.04 18.05
C VAL A 119 16.96 -23.59 17.61
N THR A 120 17.28 -23.78 16.35
CA THR A 120 18.50 -23.25 15.72
C THR A 120 18.15 -22.03 14.86
N THR A 121 19.03 -21.03 14.87
CA THR A 121 18.91 -19.86 13.99
C THR A 121 20.15 -19.81 13.12
N THR A 122 19.94 -19.68 11.80
CA THR A 122 21.00 -19.56 10.82
C THR A 122 20.81 -18.23 10.10
N ASP A 123 21.76 -17.33 10.25
CA ASP A 123 21.76 -16.06 9.54
C ASP A 123 22.23 -16.24 8.10
N GLY A 124 21.63 -15.48 7.21
CA GLY A 124 21.93 -15.54 5.78
C GLY A 124 21.06 -14.57 4.98
N TYR A 125 20.70 -14.99 3.79
CA TYR A 125 19.94 -14.17 2.86
C TYR A 125 18.82 -15.01 2.23
N ARG A 126 17.69 -14.35 2.04
CA ARG A 126 16.57 -14.88 1.27
C ARG A 126 16.64 -14.29 -0.12
N ILE A 127 16.63 -15.15 -1.14
CA ILE A 127 16.65 -14.73 -2.54
C ILE A 127 15.22 -14.81 -3.05
N LEU A 128 14.75 -13.71 -3.64
CA LEU A 128 13.42 -13.64 -4.19
C LEU A 128 13.33 -14.40 -5.51
N PRO A 129 12.22 -15.10 -5.75
CA PRO A 129 12.08 -15.93 -6.93
C PRO A 129 12.00 -15.08 -8.20
N GLU A 130 12.61 -15.54 -9.27
CA GLU A 130 12.47 -14.95 -10.60
C GLU A 130 11.00 -15.02 -11.05
N GLY A 131 10.48 -13.93 -11.62
CA GLY A 131 9.09 -13.84 -12.08
C GLY A 131 8.06 -13.62 -10.97
N TRP A 132 8.48 -13.15 -9.81
CA TRP A 132 7.62 -12.79 -8.68
C TRP A 132 6.53 -11.77 -9.06
N GLU A 133 6.78 -10.96 -10.07
CA GLU A 133 5.86 -9.92 -10.54
C GLU A 133 4.54 -10.49 -11.06
N LYS A 134 4.51 -11.75 -11.44
CA LYS A 134 3.29 -12.44 -11.87
C LYS A 134 2.38 -12.81 -10.70
N SER A 135 2.93 -12.91 -9.49
CA SER A 135 2.22 -13.32 -8.29
C SER A 135 1.70 -12.12 -7.51
N TYR A 136 0.40 -12.11 -7.23
CA TYR A 136 -0.21 -11.13 -6.33
C TYR A 136 0.42 -11.22 -4.92
N TYR A 137 0.52 -12.43 -4.38
CA TYR A 137 1.14 -12.70 -3.08
C TYR A 137 2.55 -12.09 -2.98
N TRP A 138 3.43 -12.42 -3.93
CA TRP A 138 4.80 -11.93 -3.90
C TRP A 138 4.93 -10.42 -4.10
N SER A 139 4.03 -9.80 -4.85
CA SER A 139 4.04 -8.35 -5.00
C SER A 139 3.83 -7.64 -3.66
N PHE A 140 2.92 -8.14 -2.82
CA PHE A 140 2.68 -7.57 -1.49
C PHE A 140 3.69 -8.03 -0.44
N GLU A 141 4.14 -9.27 -0.50
CA GLU A 141 5.16 -9.78 0.42
C GLU A 141 6.47 -8.99 0.29
N ILE A 142 6.93 -8.78 -0.95
CA ILE A 142 8.14 -8.00 -1.22
C ILE A 142 7.99 -6.54 -0.77
N LEU A 143 6.86 -5.90 -1.03
CA LEU A 143 6.59 -4.54 -0.56
C LEU A 143 6.71 -4.46 0.97
N ASN A 144 6.12 -5.40 1.68
CA ASN A 144 6.20 -5.47 3.14
C ASN A 144 7.61 -5.77 3.64
N ASP A 145 8.35 -6.64 2.96
CA ASP A 145 9.74 -6.95 3.27
C ASP A 145 10.63 -5.69 3.13
N TYR A 146 10.44 -4.89 2.08
CA TYR A 146 11.11 -3.60 1.94
C TYR A 146 10.82 -2.65 3.11
N VAL A 147 9.58 -2.57 3.52
CA VAL A 147 9.17 -1.69 4.62
C VAL A 147 9.72 -2.13 5.98
N ARG A 148 9.92 -3.44 6.18
CA ARG A 148 10.27 -4.01 7.49
C ARG A 148 11.72 -4.42 7.63
N TYR A 149 12.34 -5.00 6.61
CA TYR A 149 13.58 -5.77 6.77
C TYR A 149 14.73 -5.28 5.92
N PHE A 150 14.46 -4.66 4.77
CA PHE A 150 15.54 -4.21 3.92
C PHE A 150 16.27 -3.01 4.53
N VAL A 151 17.59 -3.07 4.50
CA VAL A 151 18.49 -2.04 4.98
C VAL A 151 19.46 -1.61 3.89
N LYS A 152 19.91 -0.37 3.96
CA LYS A 152 20.96 0.19 3.12
C LYS A 152 22.33 -0.37 3.55
N GLU A 153 23.38 -0.05 2.79
CA GLU A 153 24.75 -0.49 3.12
C GLU A 153 25.22 0.02 4.49
N ASP A 154 24.73 1.17 4.93
CA ASP A 154 25.04 1.77 6.24
C ASP A 154 24.22 1.18 7.40
N GLY A 155 23.36 0.18 7.12
CA GLY A 155 22.49 -0.47 8.10
C GLY A 155 21.20 0.29 8.41
N SER A 156 20.98 1.47 7.84
CA SER A 156 19.73 2.21 8.02
C SER A 156 18.58 1.56 7.25
N PRO A 157 17.30 1.70 7.71
CA PRO A 157 16.15 1.16 6.98
C PRO A 157 16.10 1.67 5.54
N MET A 158 15.79 0.76 4.59
CA MET A 158 15.59 1.13 3.19
C MET A 158 14.47 2.14 3.04
N VAL A 159 13.38 1.94 3.78
CA VAL A 159 12.19 2.77 3.79
C VAL A 159 12.15 3.57 5.08
N ASN A 160 12.30 4.89 4.98
CA ASN A 160 12.19 5.80 6.11
C ASN A 160 10.72 6.05 6.50
N ASP A 161 10.45 6.81 7.56
CA ASP A 161 9.08 7.00 8.06
C ASP A 161 8.21 7.86 7.12
N ALA A 162 8.80 8.80 6.38
CA ALA A 162 8.10 9.56 5.35
C ALA A 162 7.66 8.63 4.20
N ASP A 163 8.57 7.77 3.72
CA ASP A 163 8.24 6.78 2.69
C ASP A 163 7.19 5.79 3.16
N LYS A 164 7.25 5.32 4.42
CA LYS A 164 6.20 4.47 5.00
C LYS A 164 4.84 5.16 5.00
N THR A 165 4.82 6.46 5.32
CA THR A 165 3.59 7.25 5.31
C THR A 165 3.05 7.41 3.89
N TYR A 166 3.92 7.66 2.93
CA TYR A 166 3.56 7.72 1.51
C TYR A 166 2.98 6.39 1.00
N ILE A 167 3.67 5.27 1.25
CA ILE A 167 3.20 3.93 0.87
C ILE A 167 1.80 3.66 1.42
N LYS A 168 1.59 3.92 2.71
CA LYS A 168 0.28 3.75 3.36
C LYS A 168 -0.79 4.65 2.75
N ALA A 169 -0.46 5.91 2.44
CA ALA A 169 -1.40 6.83 1.84
C ALA A 169 -1.85 6.37 0.45
N LYS A 170 -0.93 5.88 -0.38
CA LYS A 170 -1.25 5.32 -1.71
C LYS A 170 -2.15 4.09 -1.60
N LEU A 171 -1.84 3.15 -0.72
CA LEU A 171 -2.65 1.96 -0.51
C LEU A 171 -4.02 2.28 0.08
N ASN A 172 -4.11 3.26 0.98
CA ASN A 172 -5.39 3.70 1.51
C ASN A 172 -6.25 4.41 0.45
N ALA A 173 -5.65 5.25 -0.41
CA ALA A 173 -6.36 5.87 -1.52
C ALA A 173 -6.95 4.81 -2.45
N LEU A 174 -6.16 3.81 -2.84
CA LEU A 174 -6.65 2.69 -3.64
C LEU A 174 -7.77 1.90 -2.95
N GLN A 175 -7.66 1.67 -1.63
CA GLN A 175 -8.73 1.04 -0.84
C GLN A 175 -10.03 1.84 -0.90
N GLN A 176 -9.95 3.17 -0.85
CA GLN A 176 -11.13 4.04 -0.96
C GLN A 176 -11.74 4.01 -2.37
N GLU A 177 -10.93 3.88 -3.42
CA GLU A 177 -11.40 3.65 -4.79
C GLU A 177 -12.15 2.32 -4.89
N PHE A 178 -11.59 1.24 -4.38
CA PHE A 178 -12.27 -0.07 -4.35
C PHE A 178 -13.59 -0.01 -3.58
N TYR A 179 -13.64 0.75 -2.50
CA TYR A 179 -14.87 0.93 -1.74
C TYR A 179 -15.94 1.68 -2.56
N LYS A 180 -15.58 2.74 -3.27
CA LYS A 180 -16.48 3.49 -4.16
C LYS A 180 -16.97 2.60 -5.31
N ASP A 181 -16.07 1.88 -5.94
CA ASP A 181 -16.39 0.96 -7.04
C ASP A 181 -17.29 -0.18 -6.57
N PHE A 182 -17.03 -0.72 -5.39
CA PHE A 182 -17.88 -1.72 -4.77
C PHE A 182 -19.30 -1.19 -4.51
N VAL A 183 -19.47 0.05 -4.04
CA VAL A 183 -20.81 0.66 -3.86
C VAL A 183 -21.51 0.79 -5.22
N SER A 184 -20.79 1.10 -6.29
CA SER A 184 -21.36 1.16 -7.65
C SER A 184 -21.76 -0.23 -8.17
N MET A 185 -21.10 -1.31 -7.76
CA MET A 185 -21.45 -2.68 -8.11
C MET A 185 -22.83 -3.12 -7.57
N ASN A 186 -23.41 -2.40 -6.64
CA ASN A 186 -24.82 -2.63 -6.23
C ASN A 186 -25.81 -2.52 -7.42
N THR A 187 -25.42 -1.83 -8.48
CA THR A 187 -26.20 -1.76 -9.72
C THR A 187 -26.18 -3.06 -10.55
N LEU A 188 -25.24 -3.97 -10.26
CA LEU A 188 -25.15 -5.29 -10.92
C LEU A 188 -26.39 -6.15 -10.67
N GLN A 189 -27.11 -5.94 -9.57
CA GLN A 189 -28.31 -6.69 -9.21
C GLN A 189 -29.39 -6.69 -10.33
N ALA A 190 -29.41 -5.64 -11.16
CA ALA A 190 -30.34 -5.50 -12.27
C ALA A 190 -29.76 -5.98 -13.62
N SER A 191 -28.49 -6.40 -13.67
CA SER A 191 -27.81 -6.72 -14.92
C SER A 191 -28.01 -8.20 -15.31
N LYS A 192 -28.35 -8.45 -16.57
CA LYS A 192 -28.36 -9.81 -17.13
C LYS A 192 -26.97 -10.47 -17.15
N ASN A 193 -25.91 -9.69 -17.08
CA ASN A 193 -24.50 -10.14 -17.11
C ASN A 193 -23.82 -9.98 -15.75
N ALA A 194 -24.59 -9.97 -14.66
CA ALA A 194 -24.08 -9.69 -13.31
C ALA A 194 -22.86 -10.55 -12.94
N ARG A 195 -22.87 -11.83 -13.30
CA ARG A 195 -21.79 -12.79 -13.03
C ARG A 195 -20.50 -12.40 -13.74
N ALA A 196 -20.57 -12.15 -15.04
CA ALA A 196 -19.42 -11.75 -15.84
C ALA A 196 -18.84 -10.41 -15.34
N LEU A 197 -19.69 -9.43 -15.07
CA LEU A 197 -19.27 -8.12 -14.55
C LEU A 197 -18.64 -8.21 -13.16
N ALA A 198 -19.20 -9.03 -12.26
CA ALA A 198 -18.61 -9.23 -10.93
C ALA A 198 -17.24 -9.90 -11.02
N THR A 199 -17.07 -10.88 -11.90
CA THR A 199 -15.79 -11.55 -12.15
C THR A 199 -14.76 -10.57 -12.71
N GLU A 200 -15.12 -9.79 -13.73
CA GLU A 200 -14.25 -8.80 -14.36
C GLU A 200 -13.85 -7.68 -13.40
N ASN A 201 -14.79 -7.14 -12.63
CA ASN A 201 -14.52 -6.07 -11.67
C ASN A 201 -13.59 -6.53 -10.55
N GLY A 202 -13.81 -7.73 -9.98
CA GLY A 202 -12.93 -8.29 -8.96
C GLY A 202 -11.51 -8.50 -9.49
N ALA A 203 -11.38 -9.06 -10.71
CA ALA A 203 -10.08 -9.25 -11.35
C ALA A 203 -9.39 -7.92 -11.67
N SER A 204 -10.14 -6.91 -12.13
CA SER A 204 -9.60 -5.57 -12.43
C SER A 204 -9.06 -4.88 -11.18
N MET A 205 -9.80 -4.93 -10.06
CA MET A 205 -9.35 -4.37 -8.78
C MET A 205 -8.11 -5.10 -8.24
N ALA A 206 -8.08 -6.42 -8.31
CA ALA A 206 -6.89 -7.19 -7.91
C ALA A 206 -5.67 -6.86 -8.76
N LYS A 207 -5.83 -6.73 -10.06
CA LYS A 207 -4.76 -6.31 -10.98
C LYS A 207 -4.26 -4.90 -10.66
N ALA A 208 -5.16 -3.96 -10.37
CA ALA A 208 -4.79 -2.61 -9.95
C ALA A 208 -4.02 -2.62 -8.62
N ALA A 209 -4.43 -3.43 -7.66
CA ALA A 209 -3.74 -3.60 -6.39
C ALA A 209 -2.32 -4.14 -6.58
N GLN A 210 -2.15 -5.20 -7.36
CA GLN A 210 -0.85 -5.78 -7.67
C GLN A 210 0.07 -4.77 -8.37
N LYS A 211 -0.44 -4.07 -9.36
CA LYS A 211 0.30 -3.02 -10.08
C LYS A 211 0.76 -1.91 -9.14
N THR A 212 -0.11 -1.44 -8.24
CA THR A 212 0.26 -0.42 -7.25
C THR A 212 1.35 -0.92 -6.30
N ALA A 213 1.31 -2.17 -5.85
CA ALA A 213 2.37 -2.74 -5.04
C ALA A 213 3.73 -2.75 -5.78
N GLN A 214 3.74 -3.12 -7.05
CA GLN A 214 4.94 -3.12 -7.90
C GLN A 214 5.48 -1.71 -8.17
N GLU A 215 4.61 -0.74 -8.38
CA GLU A 215 4.99 0.68 -8.51
C GLU A 215 5.63 1.21 -7.22
N LEU A 216 5.10 0.83 -6.06
CA LEU A 216 5.66 1.18 -4.76
C LEU A 216 7.00 0.50 -4.50
N ILE A 217 7.19 -0.75 -4.93
CA ILE A 217 8.49 -1.44 -4.90
C ILE A 217 9.50 -0.69 -5.77
N SER A 218 9.12 -0.34 -7.00
CA SER A 218 9.97 0.43 -7.91
C SER A 218 10.34 1.81 -7.33
N TYR A 219 9.40 2.46 -6.64
CA TYR A 219 9.66 3.70 -5.92
C TYR A 219 10.73 3.52 -4.85
N VAL A 220 10.59 2.51 -3.99
CA VAL A 220 11.55 2.23 -2.91
C VAL A 220 12.94 1.88 -3.45
N GLN A 221 13.01 1.19 -4.59
CA GLN A 221 14.25 0.88 -5.29
C GLN A 221 14.91 2.09 -5.96
N GLY A 222 14.24 3.24 -5.98
CA GLY A 222 14.70 4.45 -6.67
C GLY A 222 14.59 4.40 -8.19
N SER A 223 13.91 3.40 -8.73
CA SER A 223 13.66 3.21 -10.18
C SER A 223 12.26 3.65 -10.62
N GLY A 224 11.38 3.98 -9.65
CA GLY A 224 10.01 4.40 -9.91
C GLY A 224 9.91 5.81 -10.49
N THR A 225 8.88 6.03 -11.30
CA THR A 225 8.51 7.36 -11.78
C THR A 225 7.49 7.96 -10.83
N LEU A 226 7.86 9.02 -10.10
CA LEU A 226 6.92 9.77 -9.28
C LEU A 226 5.97 10.58 -10.17
N THR A 227 4.70 10.61 -9.79
CA THR A 227 3.78 11.62 -10.33
C THR A 227 4.05 12.99 -9.72
N ARG A 228 3.48 14.04 -10.29
CA ARG A 228 3.59 15.38 -9.72
C ARG A 228 2.97 15.48 -8.32
N ALA A 229 1.85 14.79 -8.10
CA ALA A 229 1.22 14.69 -6.78
C ALA A 229 2.13 13.95 -5.79
N ASP A 230 2.69 12.83 -6.18
CA ASP A 230 3.60 12.03 -5.33
C ASP A 230 4.84 12.83 -4.92
N ALA A 231 5.45 13.56 -5.85
CA ALA A 231 6.62 14.38 -5.58
C ALA A 231 6.33 15.48 -4.54
N ILE A 232 5.18 16.15 -4.67
CA ILE A 232 4.78 17.18 -3.71
C ILE A 232 4.38 16.58 -2.37
N TYR A 233 3.66 15.46 -2.37
CA TYR A 233 3.26 14.79 -1.13
C TYR A 233 4.46 14.28 -0.34
N THR A 234 5.42 13.66 -1.01
CA THR A 234 6.66 13.17 -0.37
C THR A 234 7.47 14.34 0.22
N LEU A 235 7.61 15.43 -0.53
CA LEU A 235 8.27 16.63 -0.04
C LEU A 235 7.56 17.22 1.19
N TRP A 236 6.25 17.35 1.14
CA TRP A 236 5.44 17.86 2.24
C TRP A 236 5.61 17.02 3.52
N LEU A 237 5.69 15.69 3.37
CA LEU A 237 5.99 14.79 4.49
C LEU A 237 7.40 15.04 5.07
N GLN A 238 8.41 15.25 4.22
CA GLN A 238 9.79 15.55 4.63
C GLN A 238 9.88 16.87 5.39
N GLU A 239 9.06 17.86 5.01
CA GLU A 239 8.96 19.17 5.70
C GLU A 239 8.13 19.11 7.00
N GLY A 240 7.70 17.93 7.45
CA GLY A 240 6.93 17.73 8.67
C GLY A 240 5.44 18.01 8.54
N SER A 241 4.90 17.89 7.35
CA SER A 241 3.46 18.02 7.04
C SER A 241 2.85 19.36 7.47
N PRO A 242 3.43 20.50 7.09
CA PRO A 242 2.96 21.81 7.49
C PRO A 242 1.54 22.09 6.97
N LYS A 243 0.69 22.65 7.80
CA LYS A 243 -0.67 23.02 7.40
C LYS A 243 -0.65 24.27 6.50
N ALA A 244 -1.42 24.22 5.43
CA ALA A 244 -1.71 25.42 4.63
C ALA A 244 -2.53 26.41 5.45
N LYS A 245 -2.32 27.71 5.20
CA LYS A 245 -3.09 28.80 5.81
C LYS A 245 -4.32 29.15 4.97
N SER A 246 -4.23 28.94 3.65
CA SER A 246 -5.32 29.12 2.70
C SER A 246 -6.33 27.98 2.82
N ALA A 247 -7.62 28.29 2.72
CA ALA A 247 -8.68 27.31 2.65
C ALA A 247 -9.12 26.98 1.21
N ALA A 248 -8.60 27.70 0.21
CA ALA A 248 -9.04 27.58 -1.17
C ALA A 248 -7.98 26.92 -2.05
N MET A 249 -8.29 25.72 -2.56
CA MET A 249 -7.48 25.04 -3.57
C MET A 249 -7.51 25.82 -4.89
N PRO A 250 -6.36 26.28 -5.42
CA PRO A 250 -6.32 27.07 -6.65
C PRO A 250 -6.53 26.21 -7.91
N PHE A 251 -6.40 24.90 -7.80
CA PHE A 251 -6.41 23.98 -8.93
C PHE A 251 -7.73 23.21 -9.03
N ALA A 252 -8.32 23.18 -10.21
CA ALA A 252 -9.38 22.25 -10.55
C ALA A 252 -8.83 20.79 -10.52
N TYR A 253 -9.71 19.83 -10.31
CA TYR A 253 -9.38 18.39 -10.28
C TYR A 253 -8.45 17.94 -9.14
N VAL A 254 -8.30 18.78 -8.09
CA VAL A 254 -7.70 18.41 -6.81
C VAL A 254 -8.80 18.46 -5.76
N ALA A 255 -9.30 17.30 -5.36
CA ALA A 255 -10.44 17.19 -4.45
C ALA A 255 -9.98 17.06 -3.00
N SER A 256 -10.80 17.55 -2.05
CA SER A 256 -10.48 17.49 -0.61
C SER A 256 -10.30 16.06 -0.05
N GLY A 257 -10.74 15.05 -0.80
CA GLY A 257 -10.54 13.65 -0.46
C GLY A 257 -9.25 13.02 -1.02
N ASP A 258 -8.48 13.76 -1.82
CA ASP A 258 -7.23 13.26 -2.38
C ASP A 258 -6.15 13.23 -1.30
N TYR A 259 -5.35 12.16 -1.22
CA TYR A 259 -4.30 12.01 -0.21
C TYR A 259 -3.26 13.13 -0.27
N PHE A 260 -3.08 13.74 -1.43
CA PHE A 260 -2.12 14.83 -1.67
C PHE A 260 -2.75 16.25 -1.55
N TYR A 261 -4.04 16.36 -1.22
CA TYR A 261 -4.74 17.65 -1.18
C TYR A 261 -4.02 18.70 -0.33
N GLU A 262 -3.76 18.40 0.93
CA GLU A 262 -3.08 19.31 1.87
C GLU A 262 -1.66 19.68 1.41
N ALA A 263 -0.96 18.73 0.85
CA ALA A 263 0.40 18.94 0.33
C ALA A 263 0.41 19.89 -0.87
N VAL A 264 -0.52 19.72 -1.81
CA VAL A 264 -0.65 20.60 -2.99
C VAL A 264 -1.11 21.99 -2.59
N LEU A 265 -2.05 22.10 -1.65
CA LEU A 265 -2.52 23.37 -1.13
C LEU A 265 -1.38 24.16 -0.47
N TRP A 266 -0.61 23.49 0.42
CA TRP A 266 0.57 24.07 1.04
C TRP A 266 1.63 24.50 0.02
N ALA A 267 1.92 23.66 -0.96
CA ALA A 267 2.94 23.93 -1.97
C ALA A 267 2.53 25.10 -2.89
N ALA A 268 1.26 25.20 -3.24
CA ALA A 268 0.72 26.32 -4.03
C ALA A 268 0.80 27.63 -3.25
N GLU A 269 0.37 27.64 -1.97
CA GLU A 269 0.42 28.81 -1.10
C GLU A 269 1.84 29.35 -0.91
N ASN A 270 2.82 28.45 -0.81
CA ASN A 270 4.23 28.82 -0.63
C ASN A 270 4.99 29.04 -1.96
N GLY A 271 4.30 29.03 -3.10
CA GLY A 271 4.91 29.26 -4.41
C GLY A 271 5.86 28.15 -4.86
N ILE A 272 5.82 26.99 -4.19
CA ILE A 272 6.66 25.83 -4.52
C ILE A 272 6.21 25.24 -5.85
N VAL A 273 4.88 25.16 -6.07
CA VAL A 273 4.30 24.71 -7.34
C VAL A 273 3.45 25.80 -7.97
N SER A 274 3.48 25.83 -9.29
CA SER A 274 2.48 26.44 -10.15
C SER A 274 1.85 25.31 -10.97
N GLY A 275 0.59 25.39 -11.33
CA GLY A 275 -0.04 24.43 -12.22
C GLY A 275 0.69 24.27 -13.56
N VAL A 276 0.25 23.35 -14.39
CA VAL A 276 0.62 23.31 -15.82
C VAL A 276 0.00 24.47 -16.58
N ASP A 277 -1.09 25.01 -16.02
CA ASP A 277 -1.69 26.32 -16.34
C ASP A 277 -2.25 26.94 -15.04
N ALA A 278 -2.94 28.09 -15.16
CA ALA A 278 -3.43 28.83 -13.99
C ALA A 278 -4.45 28.08 -13.12
N LYS A 279 -5.05 27.00 -13.61
CA LYS A 279 -6.12 26.26 -12.91
C LYS A 279 -5.89 24.75 -12.86
N THR A 280 -4.88 24.22 -13.55
CA THR A 280 -4.65 22.77 -13.70
C THR A 280 -3.35 22.36 -13.07
N PHE A 281 -3.39 21.45 -12.09
CA PHE A 281 -2.19 20.90 -11.43
C PHE A 281 -1.63 19.68 -12.17
N SER A 282 -2.48 18.84 -12.80
CA SER A 282 -2.16 17.56 -13.41
C SER A 282 -1.46 16.59 -12.44
N PRO A 283 -2.16 16.12 -11.38
CA PRO A 283 -1.58 15.33 -10.32
C PRO A 283 -0.90 14.04 -10.81
N ASP A 284 -1.50 13.36 -11.77
CA ASP A 284 -1.07 12.04 -12.27
C ASP A 284 0.02 12.11 -13.35
N ALA A 285 0.36 13.33 -13.80
CA ALA A 285 1.41 13.50 -14.80
C ALA A 285 2.78 13.14 -14.18
N PRO A 286 3.69 12.48 -14.93
CA PRO A 286 5.04 12.20 -14.46
C PRO A 286 5.78 13.47 -14.02
N CYS A 287 6.42 13.43 -12.85
CA CYS A 287 7.31 14.48 -12.40
C CYS A 287 8.68 14.33 -13.05
N THR A 288 9.03 15.22 -13.95
CA THR A 288 10.35 15.18 -14.59
C THR A 288 11.46 15.59 -13.61
N ARG A 289 12.72 15.17 -13.87
CA ARG A 289 13.89 15.56 -13.05
C ARG A 289 14.03 17.09 -12.97
N ALA A 290 13.75 17.81 -14.05
CA ALA A 290 13.78 19.27 -14.06
C ALA A 290 12.70 19.88 -13.14
N GLN A 291 11.49 19.33 -13.16
CA GLN A 291 10.41 19.76 -12.27
C GLN A 291 10.75 19.46 -10.81
N ALA A 292 11.26 18.28 -10.50
CA ALA A 292 11.71 17.93 -9.16
C ALA A 292 12.79 18.87 -8.64
N ALA A 293 13.77 19.22 -9.48
CA ALA A 293 14.82 20.19 -9.13
C ALA A 293 14.25 21.59 -8.85
N VAL A 294 13.30 22.06 -9.66
CA VAL A 294 12.64 23.36 -9.43
C VAL A 294 11.82 23.34 -8.13
N ILE A 295 11.10 22.26 -7.85
CA ILE A 295 10.36 22.07 -6.62
C ILE A 295 11.30 22.13 -5.41
N ALA A 296 12.38 21.35 -5.41
CA ALA A 296 13.36 21.33 -4.34
C ALA A 296 14.02 22.72 -4.12
N TYR A 297 14.41 23.40 -5.20
CA TYR A 297 14.98 24.75 -5.15
C TYR A 297 14.02 25.76 -4.50
N ARG A 298 12.74 25.75 -4.89
CA ARG A 298 11.72 26.65 -4.31
C ARG A 298 11.42 26.31 -2.85
N THR A 299 11.43 25.05 -2.48
CA THR A 299 11.25 24.61 -1.09
C THR A 299 12.37 25.13 -0.21
N ALA A 300 13.60 25.11 -0.70
CA ALA A 300 14.76 25.69 -0.04
C ALA A 300 14.77 27.24 -0.05
N LYS A 301 13.63 27.90 -0.39
CA LYS A 301 13.45 29.35 -0.49
C LYS A 301 14.35 30.01 -1.52
N SER A 302 14.62 29.29 -2.61
CA SER A 302 15.39 29.82 -3.75
C SER A 302 16.75 30.40 -3.33
N PRO A 303 17.62 29.63 -2.68
CA PRO A 303 18.93 30.12 -2.26
C PRO A 303 19.73 30.67 -3.46
N ALA A 304 20.54 31.71 -3.24
CA ALA A 304 21.40 32.20 -4.29
C ALA A 304 22.30 31.06 -4.79
N ALA A 305 22.39 30.86 -6.10
CA ALA A 305 23.30 29.89 -6.68
C ALA A 305 24.72 30.43 -6.48
N ASP A 306 25.57 29.75 -5.69
CA ASP A 306 26.98 30.00 -5.65
C ASP A 306 27.58 29.61 -7.01
N ALA A 307 27.99 30.59 -7.77
CA ALA A 307 28.54 30.41 -9.11
C ALA A 307 29.91 29.65 -9.11
N GLU A 308 30.47 29.37 -7.95
CA GLU A 308 31.80 28.72 -7.80
C GLU A 308 31.74 27.19 -7.64
N GLY A 309 30.59 26.57 -7.59
CA GLY A 309 30.40 25.11 -7.33
C GLY A 309 30.16 24.21 -8.55
N TYR A 310 30.13 24.74 -9.76
CA TYR A 310 29.84 23.95 -10.99
C TYR A 310 30.96 24.11 -12.04
N LEU A 311 32.11 23.54 -11.78
CA LEU A 311 33.11 23.17 -12.80
C LEU A 311 33.61 21.77 -12.52
#